data_b2122cc05f610034ce6cf57a1c1c1083
#
_entry.id   b2122cc05f610034ce6cf57a1c1c1083
#
_cell.length_a   1.000
_cell.length_b   1.000
_cell.length_c   1.000
_cell.angle_alpha   90.00
_cell.angle_beta   90.00
_cell.angle_gamma   90.00
#
_symmetry.space_group_name_H-M   'P 1'
#
loop_
_entity.id
_entity.type
_entity.pdbx_description
1 polymer ?
#
loop_
_entity_poly.entity_id
_entity_poly.type
_entity_poly.pdbx_seq_one_letter_code
_entity_poly.pdbx_strand_id
1 'polypeptide(L)'
;MRVHGLRFLLVLALVALPAAAARGQGAAGKSQEQLRALFDAHKGDFDYLLGDWRFTAENKQYGKFGGFWSAVRLANEGQVLDEFRVVGDSGQTYDLSSTLRSYNALEDRWELVTVGSPNGLQNLGTGQRVGDEMHIEQRFGVGGPNPSTFRIRYYDIGPDHFSWNADRSTDGGKTWVKDFYHIEARRIGPARAIAPLTHADKAAPGSR
;
A
#
# COMPACT_ATOMS: atom_id res chain seq x y z
N MET A 1 -64.36 -71.94 0.91
CA MET A 1 -63.61 -71.28 2.01
C MET A 1 -63.22 -69.89 1.54
N ARG A 2 -63.79 -68.84 2.09
CA ARG A 2 -63.57 -67.45 1.73
C ARG A 2 -62.51 -66.89 2.68
N VAL A 3 -61.42 -66.37 2.13
CA VAL A 3 -60.37 -65.65 2.92
C VAL A 3 -60.54 -64.18 2.64
N HIS A 4 -60.85 -63.38 3.68
CA HIS A 4 -61.01 -61.95 3.63
C HIS A 4 -59.59 -61.28 3.70
N GLY A 5 -59.24 -60.53 2.67
CA GLY A 5 -58.02 -59.72 2.64
C GLY A 5 -58.26 -58.36 3.32
N LEU A 6 -57.54 -58.09 4.40
CA LEU A 6 -57.53 -56.86 5.16
C LEU A 6 -56.62 -55.84 4.42
N ARG A 7 -57.21 -54.78 3.87
CA ARG A 7 -56.48 -53.65 3.25
C ARG A 7 -56.08 -52.66 4.33
N PHE A 8 -54.79 -52.58 4.65
CA PHE A 8 -54.23 -51.50 5.42
C PHE A 8 -53.99 -50.28 4.54
N LEU A 9 -54.71 -49.18 4.80
CA LEU A 9 -54.47 -47.88 4.22
C LEU A 9 -53.34 -47.20 5.03
N LEU A 10 -52.16 -47.06 4.43
CA LEU A 10 -51.06 -46.29 4.99
C LEU A 10 -51.30 -44.82 4.62
N VAL A 11 -51.68 -44.02 5.61
CA VAL A 11 -51.76 -42.58 5.50
C VAL A 11 -50.34 -42.02 5.71
N LEU A 12 -49.69 -41.61 4.66
CA LEU A 12 -48.40 -40.88 4.72
C LEU A 12 -48.70 -39.42 5.08
N ALA A 13 -48.46 -39.02 6.31
CA ALA A 13 -48.47 -37.61 6.70
C ALA A 13 -47.18 -36.96 6.23
N LEU A 14 -47.21 -36.14 5.17
CA LEU A 14 -46.13 -35.30 4.77
C LEU A 14 -45.97 -34.16 5.78
N VAL A 15 -44.97 -34.26 6.65
CA VAL A 15 -44.53 -33.16 7.49
C VAL A 15 -43.65 -32.25 6.62
N ALA A 16 -44.23 -31.14 6.17
CA ALA A 16 -43.47 -30.07 5.54
C ALA A 16 -42.65 -29.32 6.61
N LEU A 17 -41.33 -29.62 6.71
CA LEU A 17 -40.40 -28.83 7.48
C LEU A 17 -40.15 -27.51 6.70
N PRO A 18 -40.29 -26.33 7.36
CA PRO A 18 -39.89 -25.09 6.72
C PRO A 18 -38.38 -25.14 6.56
N ALA A 19 -37.89 -25.10 5.30
CA ALA A 19 -36.51 -24.86 4.98
C ALA A 19 -36.18 -23.44 5.46
N ALA A 20 -35.65 -23.32 6.67
CA ALA A 20 -34.97 -22.11 7.10
C ALA A 20 -33.75 -21.96 6.18
N ALA A 21 -33.87 -21.02 5.25
CA ALA A 21 -32.76 -20.57 4.46
C ALA A 21 -31.72 -20.02 5.44
N ALA A 22 -30.73 -20.84 5.78
CA ALA A 22 -29.47 -20.38 6.37
C ALA A 22 -28.84 -19.44 5.34
N ARG A 23 -29.19 -18.15 5.40
CA ARG A 23 -28.41 -17.09 4.78
C ARG A 23 -27.04 -17.18 5.44
N GLY A 24 -26.08 -17.70 4.69
CA GLY A 24 -24.70 -17.64 5.08
C GLY A 24 -24.38 -16.18 5.46
N GLN A 25 -24.08 -15.96 6.72
CA GLN A 25 -23.40 -14.75 7.18
C GLN A 25 -21.98 -14.83 6.62
N GLY A 26 -21.83 -14.49 5.34
CA GLY A 26 -20.55 -14.06 4.81
C GLY A 26 -20.09 -12.90 5.69
N ALA A 27 -18.81 -12.89 6.10
CA ALA A 27 -18.23 -11.80 6.86
C ALA A 27 -18.72 -10.48 6.24
N ALA A 28 -19.52 -9.72 6.99
CA ALA A 28 -20.09 -8.48 6.51
C ALA A 28 -18.93 -7.54 6.20
N GLY A 29 -18.70 -7.23 4.92
CA GLY A 29 -17.68 -6.28 4.50
C GLY A 29 -17.89 -4.93 5.20
N LYS A 30 -16.83 -4.14 5.34
CA LYS A 30 -16.91 -2.78 5.91
C LYS A 30 -17.99 -1.95 5.20
N SER A 31 -18.78 -1.20 5.95
CA SER A 31 -19.75 -0.27 5.38
C SER A 31 -19.04 0.90 4.69
N GLN A 32 -19.74 1.65 3.81
CA GLN A 32 -19.18 2.85 3.18
C GLN A 32 -18.72 3.89 4.20
N GLU A 33 -19.46 4.04 5.30
CA GLU A 33 -19.09 4.93 6.40
C GLU A 33 -17.80 4.49 7.08
N GLN A 34 -17.64 3.19 7.37
CA GLN A 34 -16.41 2.64 7.92
C GLN A 34 -15.21 2.82 6.98
N LEU A 35 -15.40 2.57 5.67
CA LEU A 35 -14.35 2.79 4.67
C LEU A 35 -13.93 4.26 4.61
N ARG A 36 -14.91 5.18 4.66
CA ARG A 36 -14.65 6.61 4.69
C ARG A 36 -13.90 7.03 5.94
N ALA A 37 -14.31 6.55 7.12
CA ALA A 37 -13.63 6.83 8.38
C ALA A 37 -12.18 6.36 8.40
N LEU A 38 -11.91 5.15 7.90
CA LEU A 38 -10.55 4.63 7.75
C LEU A 38 -9.72 5.48 6.77
N PHE A 39 -10.28 5.82 5.61
CA PHE A 39 -9.61 6.69 4.66
C PHE A 39 -9.24 8.03 5.28
N ASP A 40 -10.19 8.70 5.95
CA ASP A 40 -9.95 10.01 6.56
C ASP A 40 -8.94 9.94 7.72
N ALA A 41 -8.87 8.83 8.44
CA ALA A 41 -7.90 8.60 9.50
C ALA A 41 -6.46 8.40 8.98
N HIS A 42 -6.29 7.80 7.80
CA HIS A 42 -4.98 7.35 7.30
C HIS A 42 -4.46 8.08 6.07
N LYS A 43 -5.29 8.85 5.35
CA LYS A 43 -4.86 9.59 4.13
C LYS A 43 -3.65 10.50 4.36
N GLY A 44 -3.40 10.93 5.59
CA GLY A 44 -2.29 11.79 5.99
C GLY A 44 -1.02 11.06 6.47
N ASP A 45 -1.01 9.75 6.56
CA ASP A 45 0.11 8.98 7.16
C ASP A 45 1.47 9.25 6.49
N PHE A 46 1.49 9.60 5.19
CA PHE A 46 2.68 9.99 4.44
C PHE A 46 2.87 11.49 4.24
N ASP A 47 2.16 12.36 5.00
CA ASP A 47 2.29 13.82 4.85
C ASP A 47 3.71 14.32 5.13
N TYR A 48 4.42 13.67 6.03
CA TYR A 48 5.81 14.00 6.33
C TYR A 48 6.73 13.86 5.10
N LEU A 49 6.45 12.92 4.19
CA LEU A 49 7.26 12.65 2.99
C LEU A 49 7.10 13.73 1.91
N LEU A 50 5.97 14.48 1.91
CA LEU A 50 5.69 15.47 0.87
C LEU A 50 6.74 16.57 0.83
N GLY A 51 7.15 16.97 -0.38
CA GLY A 51 8.15 18.00 -0.65
C GLY A 51 9.44 17.43 -1.23
N ASP A 52 10.51 18.22 -1.14
CA ASP A 52 11.80 17.86 -1.69
C ASP A 52 12.80 17.63 -0.56
N TRP A 53 13.60 16.58 -0.72
CA TRP A 53 14.54 16.09 0.28
C TRP A 53 15.90 15.84 -0.36
N ARG A 54 16.95 16.16 0.36
CA ARG A 54 18.29 15.61 0.13
C ARG A 54 18.51 14.49 1.11
N PHE A 55 19.05 13.37 0.66
CA PHE A 55 19.38 12.27 1.55
C PHE A 55 20.84 11.87 1.44
N THR A 56 21.34 11.29 2.53
CA THR A 56 22.55 10.47 2.59
C THR A 56 22.14 9.05 2.96
N ALA A 57 22.87 8.08 2.46
CA ALA A 57 22.53 6.67 2.61
C ALA A 57 23.76 5.82 2.84
N GLU A 58 23.57 4.71 3.55
CA GLU A 58 24.55 3.64 3.68
C GLU A 58 23.89 2.30 3.43
N ASN A 59 24.46 1.53 2.52
CA ASN A 59 23.97 0.22 2.13
C ASN A 59 25.10 -0.80 2.26
N LYS A 60 24.85 -1.94 2.92
CA LYS A 60 25.88 -2.96 3.16
C LYS A 60 26.48 -3.56 1.89
N GLN A 61 25.79 -3.45 0.77
CA GLN A 61 26.25 -3.95 -0.53
C GLN A 61 27.01 -2.90 -1.35
N TYR A 62 26.52 -1.63 -1.30
CA TYR A 62 27.00 -0.56 -2.20
C TYR A 62 27.77 0.55 -1.48
N GLY A 63 27.88 0.50 -0.14
CA GLY A 63 28.54 1.52 0.65
C GLY A 63 27.72 2.79 0.79
N LYS A 64 28.40 3.95 0.87
CA LYS A 64 27.80 5.27 1.09
C LYS A 64 27.48 5.96 -0.24
N PHE A 65 26.31 6.59 -0.30
CA PHE A 65 25.88 7.39 -1.44
C PHE A 65 24.84 8.42 -0.99
N GLY A 66 24.32 9.23 -1.91
CA GLY A 66 23.30 10.22 -1.62
C GLY A 66 22.44 10.53 -2.81
N GLY A 67 21.50 11.44 -2.63
CA GLY A 67 20.60 11.81 -3.70
C GLY A 67 19.48 12.74 -3.27
N PHE A 68 18.41 12.66 -4.05
CA PHE A 68 17.21 13.46 -3.86
C PHE A 68 15.98 12.56 -3.79
N TRP A 69 15.04 12.97 -2.95
CA TRP A 69 13.73 12.33 -2.84
C TRP A 69 12.68 13.42 -2.92
N SER A 70 11.75 13.32 -3.87
CA SER A 70 10.68 14.29 -4.05
C SER A 70 9.34 13.61 -4.00
N ALA A 71 8.39 14.11 -3.22
CA ALA A 71 7.07 13.54 -3.11
C ALA A 71 5.96 14.58 -3.23
N VAL A 72 4.88 14.19 -3.89
CA VAL A 72 3.70 15.02 -4.10
C VAL A 72 2.43 14.25 -3.79
N ARG A 73 1.42 14.97 -3.26
CA ARG A 73 0.08 14.41 -3.07
C ARG A 73 -0.71 14.50 -4.36
N LEU A 74 -1.39 13.42 -4.73
CA LEU A 74 -2.30 13.41 -5.87
C LEU A 74 -3.68 13.97 -5.47
N ALA A 75 -4.47 14.35 -6.48
CA ALA A 75 -5.74 15.04 -6.30
C ALA A 75 -6.82 14.27 -5.51
N ASN A 76 -6.69 12.94 -5.41
CA ASN A 76 -7.62 12.12 -4.63
C ASN A 76 -7.31 12.05 -3.14
N GLU A 77 -6.30 12.81 -2.66
CA GLU A 77 -5.84 12.91 -1.27
C GLU A 77 -5.27 11.63 -0.65
N GLY A 78 -5.73 10.44 -1.03
CA GLY A 78 -5.26 9.14 -0.52
C GLY A 78 -4.08 8.55 -1.28
N GLN A 79 -3.45 9.32 -2.19
CA GLN A 79 -2.31 8.85 -2.96
C GLN A 79 -1.14 9.82 -2.88
N VAL A 80 0.06 9.25 -2.77
CA VAL A 80 1.34 9.97 -2.81
C VAL A 80 2.20 9.35 -3.91
N LEU A 81 2.69 10.20 -4.81
CA LEU A 81 3.69 9.82 -5.80
C LEU A 81 5.02 10.41 -5.40
N ASP A 82 6.07 9.60 -5.41
CA ASP A 82 7.43 10.09 -5.17
C ASP A 82 8.43 9.61 -6.23
N GLU A 83 9.51 10.37 -6.32
CA GLU A 83 10.70 10.08 -7.12
C GLU A 83 11.88 9.95 -6.16
N PHE A 84 12.61 8.84 -6.27
CA PHE A 84 13.86 8.59 -5.56
C PHE A 84 15.00 8.56 -6.58
N ARG A 85 16.00 9.41 -6.38
CA ARG A 85 17.12 9.59 -7.30
C ARG A 85 18.46 9.48 -6.58
N VAL A 86 19.28 8.53 -6.98
CA VAL A 86 20.67 8.40 -6.52
C VAL A 86 21.57 9.19 -7.48
N VAL A 87 22.41 10.04 -6.91
CA VAL A 87 23.36 10.85 -7.69
C VAL A 87 24.79 10.60 -7.23
N GLY A 88 25.71 10.65 -8.17
CA GLY A 88 27.13 10.59 -7.89
C GLY A 88 27.76 11.97 -7.67
N ASP A 89 29.06 11.99 -7.35
CA ASP A 89 29.81 13.20 -7.01
C ASP A 89 29.86 14.23 -8.14
N SER A 90 29.81 13.79 -9.41
CA SER A 90 29.78 14.66 -10.58
C SER A 90 28.35 15.04 -10.99
N GLY A 91 27.33 14.68 -10.18
CA GLY A 91 25.92 14.99 -10.44
C GLY A 91 25.20 14.03 -11.40
N GLN A 92 25.86 12.98 -11.89
CA GLN A 92 25.23 11.97 -12.73
C GLN A 92 24.20 11.15 -11.91
N THR A 93 23.06 10.83 -12.54
CA THR A 93 22.05 9.94 -11.95
C THR A 93 22.42 8.49 -12.17
N TYR A 94 22.54 7.71 -11.09
CA TYR A 94 22.79 6.27 -11.12
C TYR A 94 21.53 5.45 -11.04
N ASP A 95 20.54 5.93 -10.30
CA ASP A 95 19.24 5.27 -10.17
C ASP A 95 18.13 6.32 -10.10
N LEU A 96 17.03 6.01 -10.73
CA LEU A 96 15.83 6.83 -10.73
C LEU A 96 14.61 5.92 -10.73
N SER A 97 13.85 5.99 -9.66
CA SER A 97 12.61 5.23 -9.52
C SER A 97 11.49 6.10 -8.98
N SER A 98 10.26 5.72 -9.32
CA SER A 98 9.05 6.38 -8.82
C SER A 98 8.18 5.39 -8.08
N THR A 99 7.64 5.79 -6.93
CA THR A 99 6.74 4.97 -6.13
C THR A 99 5.38 5.65 -6.02
N LEU A 100 4.34 4.93 -6.42
CA LEU A 100 2.96 5.28 -6.09
C LEU A 100 2.58 4.57 -4.79
N ARG A 101 2.11 5.35 -3.82
CA ARG A 101 1.51 4.88 -2.57
C ARG A 101 0.04 5.17 -2.59
N SER A 102 -0.80 4.18 -2.27
CA SER A 102 -2.25 4.34 -2.20
C SER A 102 -2.79 3.69 -0.94
N TYR A 103 -3.63 4.41 -0.19
CA TYR A 103 -4.31 3.82 0.95
C TYR A 103 -5.49 2.97 0.49
N ASN A 104 -5.53 1.71 0.95
CA ASN A 104 -6.59 0.75 0.70
C ASN A 104 -7.43 0.58 1.98
N ALA A 105 -8.57 1.27 2.07
CA ALA A 105 -9.46 1.22 3.23
C ALA A 105 -10.13 -0.15 3.43
N LEU A 106 -10.31 -0.95 2.35
CA LEU A 106 -10.84 -2.31 2.46
C LEU A 106 -9.90 -3.21 3.26
N GLU A 107 -8.60 -3.10 3.00
CA GLU A 107 -7.55 -3.89 3.61
C GLU A 107 -6.90 -3.19 4.81
N ASP A 108 -7.28 -1.93 5.08
CA ASP A 108 -6.75 -1.08 6.16
C ASP A 108 -5.22 -1.01 6.14
N ARG A 109 -4.67 -0.68 4.96
CA ARG A 109 -3.22 -0.58 4.76
C ARG A 109 -2.87 0.31 3.57
N TRP A 110 -1.65 0.76 3.53
CA TRP A 110 -1.04 1.35 2.34
C TRP A 110 -0.54 0.26 1.40
N GLU A 111 -0.69 0.49 0.11
CA GLU A 111 -0.14 -0.34 -0.97
C GLU A 111 0.85 0.48 -1.78
N LEU A 112 1.98 -0.13 -2.14
CA LEU A 112 3.11 0.55 -2.77
C LEU A 112 3.52 -0.18 -4.04
N VAL A 113 3.69 0.59 -5.12
CA VAL A 113 4.20 0.10 -6.41
C VAL A 113 5.35 1.00 -6.83
N THR A 114 6.54 0.42 -7.03
CA THR A 114 7.71 1.15 -7.53
C THR A 114 8.04 0.73 -8.95
N VAL A 115 8.24 1.71 -9.81
CA VAL A 115 8.66 1.52 -11.19
C VAL A 115 9.91 2.36 -11.47
N GLY A 116 10.74 1.90 -12.40
CA GLY A 116 11.94 2.61 -12.84
C GLY A 116 12.21 2.39 -14.32
N SER A 117 12.95 3.29 -14.92
CA SER A 117 13.39 3.16 -16.32
C SER A 117 14.89 2.84 -16.35
N PRO A 118 15.32 1.81 -17.12
CA PRO A 118 14.54 1.02 -18.08
C PRO A 118 13.89 -0.26 -17.51
N ASN A 119 13.96 -0.51 -16.19
CA ASN A 119 13.68 -1.83 -15.59
C ASN A 119 12.18 -2.11 -15.38
N GLY A 120 11.28 -1.14 -15.60
CA GLY A 120 9.85 -1.31 -15.42
C GLY A 120 9.43 -1.51 -13.95
N LEU A 121 8.59 -2.50 -13.68
CA LEU A 121 8.13 -2.81 -12.32
C LEU A 121 9.29 -3.36 -11.47
N GLN A 122 9.60 -2.64 -10.40
CA GLN A 122 10.72 -2.99 -9.51
C GLN A 122 10.26 -3.58 -8.18
N ASN A 123 9.35 -2.89 -7.49
CA ASN A 123 9.00 -3.28 -6.13
C ASN A 123 7.48 -3.24 -5.90
N LEU A 124 7.00 -4.12 -5.03
CA LEU A 124 5.63 -4.14 -4.50
C LEU A 124 5.67 -4.25 -2.99
N GLY A 125 4.80 -3.52 -2.31
CA GLY A 125 4.77 -3.54 -0.86
C GLY A 125 3.45 -3.12 -0.24
N THR A 126 3.37 -3.34 1.07
CA THR A 126 2.28 -2.87 1.91
C THR A 126 2.85 -2.24 3.19
N GLY A 127 2.11 -1.34 3.79
CA GLY A 127 2.56 -0.67 5.01
C GLY A 127 1.44 -0.15 5.87
N GLN A 128 1.78 0.14 7.12
CA GLN A 128 0.86 0.69 8.12
C GLN A 128 1.62 1.66 9.02
N ARG A 129 0.92 2.65 9.54
CA ARG A 129 1.45 3.49 10.61
C ARG A 129 1.41 2.74 11.93
N VAL A 130 2.53 2.76 12.66
CA VAL A 130 2.69 2.13 13.98
C VAL A 130 3.25 3.18 14.95
N GLY A 131 2.38 3.78 15.74
CA GLY A 131 2.75 4.94 16.55
C GLY A 131 3.21 6.10 15.68
N ASP A 132 4.41 6.60 15.91
CA ASP A 132 5.01 7.70 15.15
C ASP A 132 5.84 7.23 13.95
N GLU A 133 5.90 5.93 13.70
CA GLU A 133 6.66 5.34 12.61
C GLU A 133 5.75 4.85 11.47
N MET A 134 6.30 4.76 10.25
CA MET A 134 5.68 4.04 9.14
C MET A 134 6.44 2.75 8.90
N HIS A 135 5.75 1.60 9.04
CA HIS A 135 6.30 0.27 8.81
C HIS A 135 5.84 -0.28 7.48
N ILE A 136 6.77 -0.77 6.68
CA ILE A 136 6.50 -1.30 5.34
C ILE A 136 7.18 -2.66 5.19
N GLU A 137 6.47 -3.62 4.62
CA GLU A 137 7.09 -4.81 4.04
C GLU A 137 7.04 -4.69 2.53
N GLN A 138 8.20 -4.71 1.87
CA GLN A 138 8.30 -4.48 0.44
C GLN A 138 9.19 -5.54 -0.21
N ARG A 139 8.72 -6.07 -1.33
CA ARG A 139 9.45 -7.01 -2.16
C ARG A 139 10.14 -6.26 -3.27
N PHE A 140 11.47 -6.27 -3.26
CA PHE A 140 12.34 -5.61 -4.23
C PHE A 140 12.75 -6.58 -5.33
N GLY A 141 12.86 -6.05 -6.55
CA GLY A 141 13.29 -6.82 -7.71
C GLY A 141 12.24 -7.84 -8.17
N VAL A 142 10.95 -7.54 -8.05
CA VAL A 142 9.84 -8.46 -8.41
C VAL A 142 9.83 -8.84 -9.88
N GLY A 143 10.38 -8.01 -10.77
CA GLY A 143 10.56 -8.32 -12.20
C GLY A 143 11.82 -9.13 -12.51
N GLY A 144 12.68 -9.39 -11.53
CA GLY A 144 13.94 -10.10 -11.68
C GLY A 144 13.93 -11.53 -11.14
N PRO A 145 15.01 -12.29 -11.36
CA PRO A 145 15.10 -13.69 -10.96
C PRO A 145 15.28 -13.90 -9.45
N ASN A 146 15.79 -12.90 -8.73
CA ASN A 146 16.18 -13.03 -7.32
C ASN A 146 15.58 -11.88 -6.47
N PRO A 147 14.25 -11.85 -6.27
CA PRO A 147 13.63 -10.83 -5.45
C PRO A 147 14.05 -10.97 -3.98
N SER A 148 14.15 -9.82 -3.29
CA SER A 148 14.43 -9.77 -1.85
C SER A 148 13.27 -9.13 -1.11
N THR A 149 13.01 -9.55 0.12
CA THR A 149 12.02 -8.90 0.99
C THR A 149 12.73 -7.95 1.93
N PHE A 150 12.16 -6.77 2.08
CA PHE A 150 12.66 -5.73 2.98
C PHE A 150 11.60 -5.41 4.03
N ARG A 151 12.01 -5.30 5.30
CA ARG A 151 11.24 -4.67 6.37
C ARG A 151 11.80 -3.29 6.60
N ILE A 152 10.98 -2.30 6.33
CA ILE A 152 11.33 -0.90 6.28
C ILE A 152 10.65 -0.17 7.41
N ARG A 153 11.36 0.77 8.03
CA ARG A 153 10.80 1.74 8.97
C ARG A 153 11.20 3.15 8.55
N TYR A 154 10.23 4.04 8.52
CA TYR A 154 10.46 5.48 8.59
C TYR A 154 10.25 5.89 10.03
N TYR A 155 11.22 6.51 10.63
CA TYR A 155 11.24 6.90 12.04
C TYR A 155 11.97 8.23 12.23
N ASP A 156 12.02 8.74 13.45
CA ASP A 156 12.56 10.08 13.75
C ASP A 156 11.97 11.14 12.80
N ILE A 157 10.64 11.10 12.64
CA ILE A 157 9.91 11.90 11.68
C ILE A 157 9.67 13.29 12.27
N GLY A 158 10.29 14.31 11.67
CA GLY A 158 10.12 15.72 12.00
C GLY A 158 9.70 16.56 10.79
N PRO A 159 9.49 17.87 10.99
CA PRO A 159 9.06 18.75 9.89
C PRO A 159 10.12 18.90 8.79
N ASP A 160 11.40 18.73 9.09
CA ASP A 160 12.54 18.95 8.20
C ASP A 160 13.50 17.76 8.08
N HIS A 161 13.18 16.64 8.72
CA HIS A 161 14.00 15.42 8.68
C HIS A 161 13.13 14.18 8.84
N PHE A 162 13.65 13.06 8.39
CA PHE A 162 13.24 11.71 8.76
C PHE A 162 14.40 10.74 8.52
N SER A 163 14.38 9.64 9.28
CA SER A 163 15.27 8.50 9.09
C SER A 163 14.51 7.34 8.47
N TRP A 164 15.20 6.56 7.65
CA TRP A 164 14.67 5.36 7.02
C TRP A 164 15.68 4.22 7.17
N ASN A 165 15.19 3.05 7.54
CA ASN A 165 16.00 1.88 7.75
C ASN A 165 15.33 0.65 7.17
N ALA A 166 16.12 -0.32 6.67
CA ALA A 166 15.59 -1.55 6.14
C ALA A 166 16.44 -2.77 6.50
N ASP A 167 15.78 -3.82 6.99
CA ASP A 167 16.30 -5.17 7.07
C ASP A 167 16.06 -5.91 5.76
N ARG A 168 16.97 -6.77 5.32
CA ARG A 168 16.85 -7.54 4.07
C ARG A 168 16.80 -9.04 4.32
N SER A 169 15.89 -9.73 3.61
CA SER A 169 15.84 -11.18 3.49
C SER A 169 15.91 -11.59 2.02
N THR A 170 16.69 -12.62 1.70
CA THR A 170 16.79 -13.24 0.36
C THR A 170 16.24 -14.66 0.30
N ASP A 171 15.69 -15.15 1.41
CA ASP A 171 15.20 -16.52 1.58
C ASP A 171 13.71 -16.60 1.99
N GLY A 172 12.94 -15.57 1.60
CA GLY A 172 11.52 -15.50 1.89
C GLY A 172 11.18 -15.19 3.35
N GLY A 173 12.06 -14.46 4.06
CA GLY A 173 11.82 -14.02 5.42
C GLY A 173 12.29 -14.99 6.51
N LYS A 174 13.02 -16.06 6.15
CA LYS A 174 13.57 -17.02 7.13
C LYS A 174 14.74 -16.45 7.89
N THR A 175 15.64 -15.73 7.20
CA THR A 175 16.76 -15.02 7.80
C THR A 175 16.78 -13.56 7.36
N TRP A 176 17.37 -12.69 8.21
CA TRP A 176 17.38 -11.25 8.00
C TRP A 176 18.75 -10.66 8.24
N VAL A 177 19.24 -9.91 7.26
CA VAL A 177 20.39 -9.00 7.46
C VAL A 177 19.84 -7.71 8.02
N LYS A 178 20.11 -7.47 9.31
CA LYS A 178 19.65 -6.28 10.02
C LYS A 178 20.41 -5.05 9.56
N ASP A 179 19.73 -3.89 9.56
CA ASP A 179 20.29 -2.60 9.15
C ASP A 179 21.07 -2.70 7.83
N PHE A 180 20.42 -3.38 6.85
CA PHE A 180 21.03 -3.60 5.55
C PHE A 180 21.16 -2.29 4.76
N TYR A 181 20.20 -1.40 4.94
CA TYR A 181 20.15 -0.12 4.24
C TYR A 181 19.59 0.94 5.20
N HIS A 182 20.27 2.08 5.27
CA HIS A 182 19.95 3.21 6.12
C HIS A 182 19.96 4.51 5.31
N ILE A 183 19.03 5.43 5.57
CA ILE A 183 18.90 6.73 4.93
C ILE A 183 18.61 7.78 6.00
N GLU A 184 19.30 8.93 5.88
CA GLU A 184 18.99 10.16 6.58
C GLU A 184 18.54 11.21 5.57
N ALA A 185 17.34 11.75 5.73
CA ALA A 185 16.76 12.73 4.83
C ALA A 185 16.60 14.09 5.51
N ARG A 186 16.95 15.16 4.77
CA ARG A 186 16.76 16.55 5.17
C ARG A 186 15.94 17.29 4.12
N ARG A 187 14.93 18.04 4.58
CA ARG A 187 14.05 18.81 3.71
C ARG A 187 14.81 19.94 3.02
N ILE A 188 14.60 20.10 1.72
CA ILE A 188 15.16 21.19 0.90
C ILE A 188 14.09 21.96 0.13
N GLY A 189 12.84 21.48 0.12
CA GLY A 189 11.71 22.14 -0.52
C GLY A 189 10.38 21.83 0.17
N PRO A 190 9.36 22.71 -0.03
CA PRO A 190 8.08 22.60 0.65
C PRO A 190 7.25 21.41 0.14
N ALA A 191 6.26 20.99 0.95
CA ALA A 191 5.24 20.05 0.53
C ALA A 191 4.44 20.59 -0.65
N ARG A 192 4.10 19.70 -1.59
CA ARG A 192 3.34 20.03 -2.81
C ARG A 192 2.21 19.04 -3.03
N ALA A 193 1.17 19.51 -3.72
CA ALA A 193 0.11 18.68 -4.26
C ALA A 193 -0.03 18.95 -5.76
N ILE A 194 -0.40 17.93 -6.51
CA ILE A 194 -0.70 18.05 -7.94
C ILE A 194 -2.19 18.33 -8.09
N ALA A 195 -2.55 19.33 -8.88
CA ALA A 195 -3.92 19.56 -9.31
C ALA A 195 -4.44 18.34 -10.10
N PRO A 196 -5.78 18.13 -10.18
CA PRO A 196 -6.34 17.07 -11.00
C PRO A 196 -5.80 17.14 -12.43
N LEU A 197 -5.38 15.99 -12.97
CA LEU A 197 -4.88 15.89 -14.35
C LEU A 197 -5.97 16.13 -15.37
N THR A 198 -7.25 15.95 -14.99
CA THR A 198 -8.44 16.27 -15.79
C THR A 198 -9.09 17.50 -15.22
N HIS A 199 -9.33 18.51 -16.07
CA HIS A 199 -10.21 19.62 -15.71
C HIS A 199 -11.66 19.12 -15.85
N ALA A 200 -12.44 19.20 -14.78
CA ALA A 200 -13.89 19.14 -14.95
C ALA A 200 -14.26 20.33 -15.85
N ASP A 201 -14.84 20.06 -17.01
CA ASP A 201 -15.42 21.12 -17.83
C ASP A 201 -16.35 21.92 -16.89
N LYS A 202 -16.14 23.24 -16.84
CA LYS A 202 -17.10 24.10 -16.18
C LYS A 202 -18.43 23.79 -16.84
N ALA A 203 -19.36 23.19 -16.07
CA ALA A 203 -20.72 22.93 -16.57
C ALA A 203 -21.16 24.17 -17.32
N ALA A 204 -21.47 24.03 -18.61
CA ALA A 204 -21.95 25.13 -19.41
C ALA A 204 -23.11 25.79 -18.65
N PRO A 205 -23.13 27.12 -18.47
CA PRO A 205 -24.23 27.77 -17.76
C PRO A 205 -25.51 27.41 -18.48
N GLY A 206 -26.43 26.80 -17.77
CA GLY A 206 -27.65 26.13 -18.12
C GLY A 206 -28.32 26.62 -19.42
N SER A 207 -28.50 25.66 -20.32
CA SER A 207 -29.65 25.72 -21.24
C SER A 207 -30.91 25.47 -20.41
N ARG A 208 -31.64 26.53 -20.15
CA ARG A 208 -33.03 26.47 -19.68
C ARG A 208 -33.96 26.15 -20.85
#